data_315cd7a3110879e4bc51bc4c0f6e8976
#
_entry.id   315cd7a3110879e4bc51bc4c0f6e8976
#
_cell.length_a   1.000
_cell.length_b   1.000
_cell.length_c   1.000
_cell.angle_alpha   90.00
_cell.angle_beta   90.00
_cell.angle_gamma   90.00
#
_symmetry.space_group_name_H-M   'P 1'
#
loop_
_entity.id
_entity.type
_entity.pdbx_description
1 polymer ?
#
loop_
_entity_poly.entity_id
_entity_poly.type
_entity_poly.pdbx_seq_one_letter_code
_entity_poly.pdbx_strand_id
1 'polypeptide(L)'
;LEKLICTLQAEQEPEALLAAYELGGLARRGGDGGDAALEGLLDALESNSAEHENSRRYSDNGKLWREDLEARSAAHGLVLAGERAIPGLKQKAIKGNPRARKHAVFALGEIGSSEAHGILVRALQDWDVHVRIAAAEAIGLTPVSRRAALGLVEAMKHKESEVRFDAALSLLRFAAQEKNADMKVAVPTLIEGLDDSNRYVSAYCAEALERIGTPEALKGLMPFLRTARWCSHTDNRRPF
;
A
#
# COMPACT_ATOMS: atom_id res chain seq x y z
N LEU A 1 -4.32 30.44 -1.16
CA LEU A 1 -3.41 29.32 -1.35
C LEU A 1 -2.40 29.23 -0.21
N GLU A 2 -1.57 30.24 0.03
CA GLU A 2 -0.57 30.28 1.10
C GLU A 2 -1.15 29.94 2.47
N LYS A 3 -2.33 30.48 2.80
CA LYS A 3 -3.02 30.15 4.06
C LYS A 3 -3.34 28.65 4.15
N LEU A 4 -3.78 28.00 3.07
CA LEU A 4 -4.07 26.57 3.05
C LEU A 4 -2.80 25.74 3.21
N ILE A 5 -1.71 26.12 2.57
CA ILE A 5 -0.40 25.46 2.73
C ILE A 5 0.08 25.58 4.17
N CYS A 6 -0.06 26.76 4.79
CA CYS A 6 0.22 26.95 6.22
C CYS A 6 -0.69 26.08 7.13
N THR A 7 -1.98 25.96 6.79
CA THR A 7 -2.92 25.14 7.58
C THR A 7 -2.62 23.64 7.42
N LEU A 8 -2.02 23.20 6.32
CA LEU A 8 -1.58 21.82 6.14
C LEU A 8 -0.56 21.39 7.22
N GLN A 9 0.20 22.36 7.76
CA GLN A 9 1.17 22.16 8.84
C GLN A 9 0.53 22.26 10.24
N ALA A 10 -0.80 22.37 10.34
CA ALA A 10 -1.50 22.47 11.62
C ALA A 10 -1.28 21.21 12.47
N GLU A 11 -1.21 21.40 13.78
CA GLU A 11 -1.05 20.30 14.75
C GLU A 11 -2.30 19.43 14.89
N GLN A 12 -3.44 19.90 14.40
CA GLN A 12 -4.72 19.19 14.50
C GLN A 12 -5.08 18.48 13.20
N GLU A 13 -5.35 17.19 13.29
CA GLU A 13 -5.68 16.34 12.15
C GLU A 13 -6.84 16.85 11.28
N PRO A 14 -7.98 17.30 11.85
CA PRO A 14 -9.10 17.76 11.02
C PRO A 14 -8.75 18.96 10.14
N GLU A 15 -7.95 19.90 10.68
CA GLU A 15 -7.57 21.12 9.96
C GLU A 15 -6.58 20.83 8.84
N ALA A 16 -5.54 20.02 9.10
CA ALA A 16 -4.56 19.61 8.11
C ALA A 16 -5.21 18.80 6.98
N LEU A 17 -6.11 17.88 7.32
CA LEU A 17 -6.80 17.05 6.34
C LEU A 17 -7.75 17.89 5.47
N LEU A 18 -8.50 18.82 6.07
CA LEU A 18 -9.38 19.72 5.32
C LEU A 18 -8.59 20.59 4.34
N ALA A 19 -7.49 21.19 4.80
CA ALA A 19 -6.59 21.98 3.94
C ALA A 19 -6.04 21.13 2.78
N ALA A 20 -5.66 19.86 3.03
CA ALA A 20 -5.20 18.96 2.02
C ALA A 20 -6.29 18.65 0.97
N TYR A 21 -7.53 18.45 1.39
CA TYR A 21 -8.65 18.22 0.45
C TYR A 21 -8.96 19.47 -0.39
N GLU A 22 -8.93 20.65 0.19
CA GLU A 22 -9.11 21.89 -0.56
C GLU A 22 -7.98 22.10 -1.59
N LEU A 23 -6.72 21.89 -1.18
CA LEU A 23 -5.55 21.94 -2.07
C LEU A 23 -5.64 20.88 -3.18
N GLY A 24 -6.03 19.66 -2.85
CA GLY A 24 -6.23 18.58 -3.81
C GLY A 24 -7.32 18.90 -4.83
N GLY A 25 -8.42 19.52 -4.38
CA GLY A 25 -9.49 20.01 -5.23
C GLY A 25 -9.03 21.14 -6.18
N LEU A 26 -8.16 22.04 -5.71
CA LEU A 26 -7.51 23.06 -6.54
C LEU A 26 -6.56 22.42 -7.57
N ALA A 27 -5.69 21.53 -7.12
CA ALA A 27 -4.75 20.79 -7.95
C ALA A 27 -5.45 20.04 -9.08
N ARG A 28 -6.58 19.41 -8.79
CA ARG A 28 -7.41 18.69 -9.77
C ARG A 28 -7.96 19.60 -10.88
N ARG A 29 -8.38 20.83 -10.52
CA ARG A 29 -8.91 21.81 -11.49
C ARG A 29 -7.85 22.38 -12.42
N GLY A 30 -6.59 22.44 -11.98
CA GLY A 30 -5.48 22.96 -12.77
C GLY A 30 -5.41 24.49 -12.83
N GLY A 31 -4.63 25.00 -13.78
CA GLY A 31 -4.25 26.41 -13.86
C GLY A 31 -3.21 26.79 -12.81
N ASP A 32 -2.75 28.05 -12.82
CA ASP A 32 -1.64 28.52 -11.97
C ASP A 32 -1.85 28.22 -10.49
N GLY A 33 -3.08 28.40 -9.98
CA GLY A 33 -3.42 28.10 -8.58
C GLY A 33 -3.45 26.58 -8.32
N GLY A 34 -3.83 25.77 -9.30
CA GLY A 34 -3.84 24.31 -9.19
C GLY A 34 -2.44 23.72 -9.23
N ASP A 35 -1.57 24.28 -10.07
CA ASP A 35 -0.17 23.82 -10.15
C ASP A 35 0.59 24.17 -8.86
N ALA A 36 0.40 25.38 -8.33
CA ALA A 36 0.98 25.76 -7.04
C ALA A 36 0.42 24.94 -5.86
N ALA A 37 -0.86 24.56 -5.90
CA ALA A 37 -1.43 23.65 -4.90
C ALA A 37 -0.84 22.24 -4.98
N LEU A 38 -0.63 21.73 -6.19
CA LEU A 38 0.01 20.43 -6.43
C LEU A 38 1.45 20.42 -5.91
N GLU A 39 2.22 21.46 -6.22
CA GLU A 39 3.60 21.62 -5.76
C GLU A 39 3.66 21.67 -4.22
N GLY A 40 2.81 22.49 -3.59
CA GLY A 40 2.72 22.58 -2.12
C GLY A 40 2.40 21.23 -1.45
N LEU A 41 1.49 20.43 -2.03
CA LEU A 41 1.19 19.09 -1.53
C LEU A 41 2.37 18.12 -1.72
N LEU A 42 3.08 18.19 -2.84
CA LEU A 42 4.26 17.35 -3.10
C LEU A 42 5.42 17.70 -2.17
N ASP A 43 5.59 18.98 -1.83
CA ASP A 43 6.64 19.42 -0.90
C ASP A 43 6.31 19.04 0.54
N ALA A 44 5.04 19.06 0.92
CA ALA A 44 4.59 18.61 2.23
C ALA A 44 4.87 17.11 2.50
N LEU A 45 5.02 16.27 1.47
CA LEU A 45 5.48 14.89 1.63
C LEU A 45 6.92 14.81 2.20
N GLU A 46 7.75 15.80 1.91
CA GLU A 46 9.16 15.85 2.33
C GLU A 46 9.39 16.69 3.57
N SER A 47 8.36 17.42 4.03
CA SER A 47 8.55 18.32 5.15
C SER A 47 9.12 17.55 6.35
N ASN A 48 10.32 17.93 6.71
CA ASN A 48 10.98 17.48 7.93
C ASN A 48 10.45 18.33 9.08
N SER A 49 9.63 17.76 9.93
CA SER A 49 9.68 18.17 11.32
C SER A 49 11.08 17.76 11.83
N ALA A 50 12.01 18.70 11.78
CA ALA A 50 13.47 18.50 11.85
C ALA A 50 14.01 17.96 13.18
N GLU A 51 13.18 17.44 14.07
CA GLU A 51 13.58 17.08 15.43
C GLU A 51 13.61 15.58 15.74
N HIS A 52 13.28 14.69 14.78
CA HIS A 52 13.01 13.27 15.14
C HIS A 52 13.74 12.21 14.32
N GLU A 53 14.97 12.49 13.87
CA GLU A 53 15.86 11.46 13.31
C GLU A 53 16.23 10.35 14.32
N ASN A 54 15.89 10.53 15.61
CA ASN A 54 16.23 9.62 16.71
C ASN A 54 15.08 8.88 17.39
N SER A 55 13.81 9.06 17.02
CA SER A 55 12.71 8.33 17.66
C SER A 55 12.33 7.04 16.94
N ARG A 56 13.27 6.08 16.90
CA ARG A 56 12.99 4.65 16.67
C ARG A 56 12.28 4.01 17.88
N ARG A 57 11.38 4.70 18.55
CA ARG A 57 10.62 4.12 19.66
C ARG A 57 9.15 4.08 19.31
N TYR A 58 8.65 2.89 19.09
CA TYR A 58 7.28 2.53 19.41
C TYR A 58 7.04 2.94 20.86
N SER A 59 6.60 4.12 21.12
CA SER A 59 6.22 4.54 22.45
C SER A 59 4.72 4.81 22.49
N ASP A 60 4.12 4.18 23.45
CA ASP A 60 2.74 4.01 23.88
C ASP A 60 1.84 5.25 23.99
N ASN A 61 2.16 6.43 23.50
CA ASN A 61 1.42 7.64 23.81
C ASN A 61 1.01 8.52 22.61
N GLY A 62 0.64 7.94 21.48
CA GLY A 62 -0.04 8.71 20.41
C GLY A 62 0.81 9.76 19.69
N LYS A 63 2.09 9.93 20.04
CA LYS A 63 3.00 10.88 19.39
C LYS A 63 3.36 10.48 17.96
N LEU A 64 3.49 9.19 17.66
CA LEU A 64 3.84 8.71 16.32
C LEU A 64 2.84 9.13 15.24
N TRP A 65 1.57 9.29 15.61
CA TRP A 65 0.51 9.70 14.68
C TRP A 65 0.60 11.17 14.28
N ARG A 66 1.20 12.01 15.12
CA ARG A 66 1.34 13.45 14.84
C ARG A 66 2.49 13.76 13.89
N GLU A 67 3.58 13.03 13.99
CA GLU A 67 4.81 13.28 13.21
C GLU A 67 4.64 13.02 11.71
N ASP A 68 3.63 12.26 11.34
CA ASP A 68 3.33 11.88 9.95
C ASP A 68 2.07 12.59 9.40
N LEU A 69 1.45 13.45 10.20
CA LEU A 69 0.14 14.04 9.90
C LEU A 69 0.15 14.89 8.63
N GLU A 70 1.14 15.76 8.49
CA GLU A 70 1.27 16.64 7.33
C GLU A 70 1.45 15.83 6.04
N ALA A 71 2.43 14.92 6.02
CA ALA A 71 2.70 14.08 4.86
C ALA A 71 1.53 13.15 4.52
N ARG A 72 0.86 12.59 5.55
CA ARG A 72 -0.33 11.77 5.35
C ARG A 72 -1.50 12.58 4.79
N SER A 73 -1.75 13.76 5.33
CA SER A 73 -2.80 14.66 4.85
C SER A 73 -2.52 15.10 3.41
N ALA A 74 -1.27 15.48 3.11
CA ALA A 74 -0.83 15.83 1.77
C ALA A 74 -1.03 14.67 0.78
N ALA A 75 -0.74 13.42 1.19
CA ALA A 75 -0.98 12.25 0.35
C ALA A 75 -2.45 12.11 -0.02
N HIS A 76 -3.38 12.31 0.92
CA HIS A 76 -4.82 12.30 0.62
C HIS A 76 -5.23 13.45 -0.33
N GLY A 77 -4.67 14.63 -0.18
CA GLY A 77 -4.85 15.73 -1.13
C GLY A 77 -4.37 15.36 -2.54
N LEU A 78 -3.21 14.70 -2.65
CA LEU A 78 -2.64 14.23 -3.92
C LEU A 78 -3.50 13.11 -4.54
N VAL A 79 -4.09 12.23 -3.74
CA VAL A 79 -5.08 11.24 -4.23
C VAL A 79 -6.27 11.96 -4.86
N LEU A 80 -6.79 13.02 -4.24
CA LEU A 80 -7.89 13.81 -4.79
C LEU A 80 -7.49 14.57 -6.07
N ALA A 81 -6.23 15.03 -6.19
CA ALA A 81 -5.70 15.61 -7.42
C ALA A 81 -5.68 14.60 -8.60
N GLY A 82 -5.64 13.31 -8.29
CA GLY A 82 -5.74 12.22 -9.24
C GLY A 82 -4.55 12.11 -10.21
N GLU A 83 -4.84 11.87 -11.48
CA GLU A 83 -3.80 11.63 -12.51
C GLU A 83 -2.77 12.76 -12.63
N ARG A 84 -3.16 13.99 -12.32
CA ARG A 84 -2.24 15.13 -12.36
C ARG A 84 -1.09 15.01 -11.35
N ALA A 85 -1.31 14.30 -10.24
CA ALA A 85 -0.29 14.08 -9.22
C ALA A 85 0.71 12.98 -9.60
N ILE A 86 0.38 12.09 -10.54
CA ILE A 86 1.20 10.90 -10.86
C ILE A 86 2.66 11.26 -11.19
N PRO A 87 2.98 12.25 -12.06
CA PRO A 87 4.37 12.55 -12.38
C PRO A 87 5.19 12.97 -11.16
N GLY A 88 4.65 13.86 -10.32
CA GLY A 88 5.29 14.32 -9.09
C GLY A 88 5.43 13.19 -8.07
N LEU A 89 4.38 12.39 -7.88
CA LEU A 89 4.40 11.23 -6.98
C LEU A 89 5.46 10.19 -7.42
N LYS A 90 5.58 9.91 -8.72
CA LYS A 90 6.64 9.02 -9.24
C LYS A 90 8.03 9.55 -8.88
N GLN A 91 8.24 10.85 -8.98
CA GLN A 91 9.51 11.48 -8.60
C GLN A 91 9.78 11.36 -7.10
N LYS A 92 8.78 11.68 -6.25
CA LYS A 92 8.89 11.56 -4.79
C LYS A 92 9.09 10.10 -4.34
N ALA A 93 8.43 9.14 -4.99
CA ALA A 93 8.63 7.71 -4.70
C ALA A 93 10.04 7.18 -5.03
N ILE A 94 10.80 7.87 -5.88
CA ILE A 94 12.17 7.48 -6.25
C ILE A 94 13.22 8.25 -5.45
N LYS A 95 13.04 9.56 -5.30
CA LYS A 95 14.08 10.48 -4.81
C LYS A 95 13.79 11.03 -3.41
N GLY A 96 12.58 10.90 -2.92
CA GLY A 96 12.17 11.43 -1.63
C GLY A 96 12.85 10.73 -0.45
N ASN A 97 12.77 11.34 0.73
CA ASN A 97 13.13 10.67 1.97
C ASN A 97 12.19 9.46 2.23
N PRO A 98 12.47 8.54 3.17
CA PRO A 98 11.65 7.34 3.38
C PRO A 98 10.17 7.63 3.61
N ARG A 99 9.85 8.71 4.33
CA ARG A 99 8.49 9.17 4.59
C ARG A 99 7.81 9.57 3.28
N ALA A 100 8.44 10.44 2.50
CA ALA A 100 7.91 10.89 1.23
C ALA A 100 7.72 9.72 0.25
N ARG A 101 8.66 8.77 0.19
CA ARG A 101 8.53 7.57 -0.64
C ARG A 101 7.33 6.73 -0.23
N LYS A 102 7.17 6.47 1.08
CA LYS A 102 6.03 5.72 1.64
C LYS A 102 4.69 6.35 1.24
N HIS A 103 4.52 7.65 1.49
CA HIS A 103 3.27 8.35 1.20
C HIS A 103 3.02 8.55 -0.30
N ALA A 104 4.08 8.74 -1.10
CA ALA A 104 3.96 8.79 -2.56
C ALA A 104 3.51 7.43 -3.13
N VAL A 105 4.06 6.34 -2.62
CA VAL A 105 3.67 4.97 -2.99
C VAL A 105 2.21 4.70 -2.59
N PHE A 106 1.81 5.07 -1.37
CA PHE A 106 0.42 5.00 -0.92
C PHE A 106 -0.52 5.76 -1.88
N ALA A 107 -0.22 7.05 -2.16
CA ALA A 107 -1.06 7.86 -3.03
C ALA A 107 -1.14 7.31 -4.47
N LEU A 108 -0.06 6.76 -5.01
CA LEU A 108 -0.06 6.10 -6.32
C LEU A 108 -0.97 4.85 -6.34
N GLY A 109 -1.00 4.08 -5.25
CA GLY A 109 -1.90 2.95 -5.10
C GLY A 109 -3.36 3.37 -5.07
N GLU A 110 -3.71 4.37 -4.24
CA GLU A 110 -5.07 4.90 -4.10
C GLU A 110 -5.59 5.53 -5.42
N ILE A 111 -4.73 6.19 -6.20
CA ILE A 111 -5.10 6.68 -7.55
C ILE A 111 -5.43 5.51 -8.48
N GLY A 112 -4.82 4.34 -8.25
CA GLY A 112 -5.14 3.11 -8.97
C GLY A 112 -4.71 3.08 -10.44
N SER A 113 -3.79 3.93 -10.87
CA SER A 113 -3.33 3.98 -12.25
C SER A 113 -2.34 2.87 -12.59
N SER A 114 -2.58 2.19 -13.71
CA SER A 114 -1.62 1.19 -14.25
C SER A 114 -0.24 1.78 -14.57
N GLU A 115 -0.16 3.09 -14.80
CA GLU A 115 1.12 3.79 -15.01
C GLU A 115 2.03 3.74 -13.77
N ALA A 116 1.47 3.54 -12.59
CA ALA A 116 2.22 3.43 -11.35
C ALA A 116 2.89 2.06 -11.16
N HIS A 117 2.45 0.99 -11.85
CA HIS A 117 2.95 -0.38 -11.61
C HIS A 117 4.48 -0.48 -11.59
N GLY A 118 5.16 0.21 -12.53
CA GLY A 118 6.63 0.16 -12.61
C GLY A 118 7.32 0.69 -11.36
N ILE A 119 6.78 1.76 -10.78
CA ILE A 119 7.32 2.39 -9.59
C ILE A 119 6.95 1.58 -8.35
N LEU A 120 5.70 1.11 -8.25
CA LEU A 120 5.23 0.30 -7.12
C LEU A 120 6.01 -1.02 -7.01
N VAL A 121 6.22 -1.73 -8.13
CA VAL A 121 7.03 -2.96 -8.15
C VAL A 121 8.50 -2.67 -7.75
N ARG A 122 9.06 -1.52 -8.17
CA ARG A 122 10.39 -1.11 -7.71
C ARG A 122 10.41 -0.82 -6.21
N ALA A 123 9.36 -0.18 -5.67
CA ALA A 123 9.26 0.15 -4.25
C ALA A 123 9.16 -1.10 -3.34
N LEU A 124 8.77 -2.27 -3.86
CA LEU A 124 8.87 -3.55 -3.13
C LEU A 124 10.31 -3.92 -2.76
N GLN A 125 11.30 -3.34 -3.42
CA GLN A 125 12.73 -3.54 -3.15
C GLN A 125 13.36 -2.33 -2.46
N ASP A 126 12.55 -1.44 -1.89
CA ASP A 126 13.07 -0.29 -1.14
C ASP A 126 13.85 -0.76 0.08
N TRP A 127 14.89 -0.01 0.46
CA TRP A 127 15.67 -0.32 1.66
C TRP A 127 14.88 -0.10 2.96
N ASP A 128 13.86 0.77 2.95
CA ASP A 128 12.96 1.01 4.08
C ASP A 128 11.79 0.02 4.08
N VAL A 129 11.57 -0.65 5.21
CA VAL A 129 10.53 -1.67 5.35
C VAL A 129 9.12 -1.10 5.18
N HIS A 130 8.86 0.11 5.68
CA HIS A 130 7.55 0.74 5.59
C HIS A 130 7.19 1.13 4.16
N VAL A 131 8.20 1.47 3.34
CA VAL A 131 8.00 1.70 1.90
C VAL A 131 7.66 0.38 1.19
N ARG A 132 8.33 -0.73 1.54
CA ARG A 132 8.01 -2.06 0.98
C ARG A 132 6.60 -2.51 1.32
N ILE A 133 6.18 -2.33 2.59
CA ILE A 133 4.82 -2.63 3.07
C ILE A 133 3.79 -1.80 2.28
N ALA A 134 3.98 -0.49 2.24
CA ALA A 134 3.10 0.40 1.47
C ALA A 134 3.04 0.03 -0.02
N ALA A 135 4.15 -0.42 -0.61
CA ALA A 135 4.19 -0.85 -2.00
C ALA A 135 3.40 -2.14 -2.24
N ALA A 136 3.50 -3.12 -1.34
CA ALA A 136 2.74 -4.35 -1.44
C ALA A 136 1.23 -4.09 -1.35
N GLU A 137 0.80 -3.23 -0.42
CA GLU A 137 -0.60 -2.81 -0.29
C GLU A 137 -1.07 -2.01 -1.52
N ALA A 138 -0.29 -1.01 -1.95
CA ALA A 138 -0.60 -0.13 -3.07
C ALA A 138 -0.81 -0.88 -4.38
N ILE A 139 0.01 -1.90 -4.65
CA ILE A 139 -0.15 -2.75 -5.84
C ILE A 139 -1.53 -3.41 -5.86
N GLY A 140 -2.02 -3.89 -4.71
CA GLY A 140 -3.33 -4.54 -4.60
C GLY A 140 -4.53 -3.63 -4.88
N LEU A 141 -4.33 -2.31 -4.90
CA LEU A 141 -5.33 -1.31 -5.25
C LEU A 141 -5.34 -0.95 -6.74
N THR A 142 -4.31 -1.37 -7.48
CA THR A 142 -4.20 -1.11 -8.92
C THR A 142 -4.85 -2.22 -9.76
N PRO A 143 -5.14 -1.98 -11.04
CA PRO A 143 -5.61 -3.03 -11.93
C PRO A 143 -4.64 -4.21 -12.00
N VAL A 144 -5.18 -5.42 -12.11
CA VAL A 144 -4.36 -6.63 -12.21
C VAL A 144 -3.48 -6.57 -13.45
N SER A 145 -2.21 -6.90 -13.28
CA SER A 145 -1.28 -7.12 -14.38
C SER A 145 -0.27 -8.21 -14.02
N ARG A 146 0.23 -8.91 -15.03
CA ARG A 146 1.27 -9.94 -14.83
C ARG A 146 2.51 -9.36 -14.12
N ARG A 147 2.89 -8.12 -14.42
CA ARG A 147 4.03 -7.44 -13.79
C ARG A 147 3.80 -7.22 -12.31
N ALA A 148 2.61 -6.74 -11.94
CA ALA A 148 2.24 -6.51 -10.56
C ALA A 148 2.16 -7.85 -9.78
N ALA A 149 1.54 -8.88 -10.36
CA ALA A 149 1.45 -10.19 -9.74
C ALA A 149 2.83 -10.82 -9.50
N LEU A 150 3.76 -10.73 -10.46
CA LEU A 150 5.14 -11.20 -10.28
C LEU A 150 5.89 -10.43 -9.19
N GLY A 151 5.67 -9.12 -9.07
CA GLY A 151 6.24 -8.31 -7.98
C GLY A 151 5.76 -8.77 -6.62
N LEU A 152 4.45 -9.04 -6.47
CA LEU A 152 3.88 -9.57 -5.22
C LEU A 152 4.35 -10.99 -4.91
N VAL A 153 4.49 -11.86 -5.93
CA VAL A 153 5.07 -13.20 -5.78
C VAL A 153 6.49 -13.12 -5.19
N GLU A 154 7.29 -12.18 -5.64
CA GLU A 154 8.63 -11.98 -5.06
C GLU A 154 8.56 -11.42 -3.63
N ALA A 155 7.63 -10.50 -3.36
CA ALA A 155 7.40 -9.95 -2.02
C ALA A 155 6.94 -11.01 -1.01
N MET A 156 6.26 -12.08 -1.45
CA MET A 156 5.89 -13.22 -0.61
C MET A 156 7.10 -13.98 -0.04
N LYS A 157 8.28 -13.83 -0.61
CA LYS A 157 9.53 -14.46 -0.12
C LYS A 157 10.29 -13.58 0.87
N HIS A 158 9.76 -12.42 1.22
CA HIS A 158 10.44 -11.47 2.07
C HIS A 158 10.57 -11.98 3.51
N LYS A 159 11.66 -11.63 4.19
CA LYS A 159 11.90 -12.04 5.58
C LYS A 159 10.93 -11.41 6.58
N GLU A 160 10.53 -10.15 6.36
CA GLU A 160 9.54 -9.49 7.19
C GLU A 160 8.12 -10.02 6.91
N SER A 161 7.44 -10.45 7.97
CA SER A 161 6.10 -11.03 7.89
C SER A 161 5.05 -10.03 7.40
N GLU A 162 5.23 -8.75 7.71
CA GLU A 162 4.33 -7.66 7.31
C GLU A 162 4.35 -7.48 5.80
N VAL A 163 5.52 -7.55 5.17
CA VAL A 163 5.63 -7.48 3.70
C VAL A 163 4.94 -8.67 3.04
N ARG A 164 5.12 -9.89 3.59
CA ARG A 164 4.44 -11.10 3.08
C ARG A 164 2.92 -11.02 3.27
N PHE A 165 2.48 -10.46 4.42
CA PHE A 165 1.07 -10.26 4.74
C PHE A 165 0.39 -9.37 3.69
N ASP A 166 0.93 -8.18 3.40
CA ASP A 166 0.34 -7.25 2.43
C ASP A 166 0.47 -7.78 0.99
N ALA A 167 1.53 -8.52 0.69
CA ALA A 167 1.67 -9.19 -0.59
C ALA A 167 0.59 -10.28 -0.79
N ALA A 168 0.33 -11.11 0.24
CA ALA A 168 -0.71 -12.14 0.20
C ALA A 168 -2.11 -11.53 0.08
N LEU A 169 -2.41 -10.49 0.87
CA LEU A 169 -3.67 -9.75 0.79
C LEU A 169 -3.88 -9.14 -0.60
N SER A 170 -2.84 -8.57 -1.19
CA SER A 170 -2.90 -7.98 -2.52
C SER A 170 -3.06 -9.02 -3.63
N LEU A 171 -2.43 -10.19 -3.50
CA LEU A 171 -2.69 -11.32 -4.39
C LEU A 171 -4.12 -11.84 -4.26
N LEU A 172 -4.68 -11.85 -3.04
CA LEU A 172 -6.09 -12.18 -2.82
C LEU A 172 -7.03 -11.16 -3.49
N ARG A 173 -6.75 -9.86 -3.35
CA ARG A 173 -7.51 -8.80 -4.05
C ARG A 173 -7.46 -9.00 -5.56
N PHE A 174 -6.31 -9.36 -6.11
CA PHE A 174 -6.15 -9.66 -7.52
C PHE A 174 -6.94 -10.91 -7.94
N ALA A 175 -6.93 -11.97 -7.13
CA ALA A 175 -7.70 -13.18 -7.40
C ALA A 175 -9.22 -12.93 -7.35
N ALA A 176 -9.68 -11.90 -6.65
CA ALA A 176 -11.07 -11.50 -6.60
C ALA A 176 -11.54 -10.71 -7.83
N GLN A 177 -10.62 -10.18 -8.64
CA GLN A 177 -10.97 -9.51 -9.90
C GLN A 177 -11.21 -10.56 -10.99
N GLU A 178 -12.31 -10.44 -11.74
CA GLU A 178 -12.72 -11.44 -12.72
C GLU A 178 -11.68 -11.72 -13.83
N LYS A 179 -11.50 -13.00 -14.17
CA LYS A 179 -10.75 -13.54 -15.32
C LYS A 179 -9.24 -13.32 -15.28
N ASN A 180 -8.56 -14.04 -14.36
CA ASN A 180 -7.14 -13.81 -14.16
C ASN A 180 -6.24 -14.94 -14.69
N ALA A 181 -6.01 -14.95 -16.02
CA ALA A 181 -4.91 -15.73 -16.59
C ALA A 181 -3.55 -15.30 -15.97
N ASP A 182 -3.41 -14.03 -15.59
CA ASP A 182 -2.19 -13.49 -15.01
C ASP A 182 -1.92 -14.01 -13.60
N MET A 183 -2.96 -14.46 -12.86
CA MET A 183 -2.81 -15.00 -11.52
C MET A 183 -2.25 -16.43 -11.47
N LYS A 184 -2.21 -17.14 -12.58
CA LYS A 184 -1.59 -18.49 -12.64
C LYS A 184 -0.12 -18.47 -12.20
N VAL A 185 0.57 -17.34 -12.40
CA VAL A 185 1.97 -17.22 -11.99
C VAL A 185 2.13 -17.23 -10.45
N ALA A 186 1.10 -16.86 -9.71
CA ALA A 186 1.12 -16.81 -8.25
C ALA A 186 0.80 -18.15 -7.58
N VAL A 187 0.20 -19.11 -8.31
CA VAL A 187 -0.26 -20.36 -7.72
C VAL A 187 0.83 -21.13 -6.98
N PRO A 188 2.05 -21.33 -7.51
CA PRO A 188 3.10 -22.04 -6.78
C PRO A 188 3.46 -21.35 -5.44
N THR A 189 3.66 -20.03 -5.47
CA THR A 189 4.03 -19.26 -4.28
C THR A 189 2.89 -19.19 -3.27
N LEU A 190 1.64 -19.13 -3.71
CA LEU A 190 0.48 -19.19 -2.81
C LEU A 190 0.38 -20.57 -2.13
N ILE A 191 0.72 -21.65 -2.81
CA ILE A 191 0.78 -23.00 -2.22
C ILE A 191 1.89 -23.07 -1.16
N GLU A 192 3.07 -22.52 -1.42
CA GLU A 192 4.15 -22.41 -0.43
C GLU A 192 3.72 -21.56 0.77
N GLY A 193 2.98 -20.48 0.53
CA GLY A 193 2.46 -19.57 1.55
C GLY A 193 1.40 -20.19 2.49
N LEU A 194 0.85 -21.36 2.18
CA LEU A 194 -0.06 -22.08 3.10
C LEU A 194 0.66 -22.53 4.38
N ASP A 195 1.97 -22.71 4.34
CA ASP A 195 2.81 -23.11 5.47
C ASP A 195 3.54 -21.91 6.12
N ASP A 196 3.14 -20.68 5.81
CA ASP A 196 3.74 -19.48 6.40
C ASP A 196 3.56 -19.45 7.92
N SER A 197 4.60 -18.98 8.62
CA SER A 197 4.57 -18.79 10.07
C SER A 197 3.52 -17.77 10.55
N ASN A 198 3.13 -16.84 9.68
CA ASN A 198 2.05 -15.90 9.93
C ASN A 198 0.72 -16.49 9.42
N ARG A 199 -0.17 -16.82 10.37
CA ARG A 199 -1.48 -17.42 10.07
C ARG A 199 -2.35 -16.61 9.10
N TYR A 200 -2.19 -15.30 9.07
CA TYR A 200 -2.95 -14.44 8.15
C TYR A 200 -2.43 -14.58 6.73
N VAL A 201 -1.11 -14.73 6.54
CA VAL A 201 -0.52 -15.04 5.23
C VAL A 201 -1.08 -16.36 4.71
N SER A 202 -1.06 -17.42 5.53
CA SER A 202 -1.62 -18.72 5.16
C SER A 202 -3.10 -18.64 4.79
N ALA A 203 -3.88 -17.88 5.57
CA ALA A 203 -5.30 -17.68 5.31
C ALA A 203 -5.57 -16.97 3.97
N TYR A 204 -4.85 -15.88 3.70
CA TYR A 204 -5.01 -15.16 2.44
C TYR A 204 -4.54 -15.98 1.24
N CYS A 205 -3.48 -16.77 1.40
CA CYS A 205 -3.04 -17.71 0.36
C CYS A 205 -4.12 -18.77 0.07
N ALA A 206 -4.75 -19.32 1.11
CA ALA A 206 -5.81 -20.31 0.94
C ALA A 206 -7.01 -19.72 0.20
N GLU A 207 -7.47 -18.54 0.60
CA GLU A 207 -8.59 -17.85 -0.03
C GLU A 207 -8.26 -17.43 -1.48
N ALA A 208 -7.03 -16.97 -1.73
CA ALA A 208 -6.58 -16.63 -3.08
C ALA A 208 -6.57 -17.85 -4.01
N LEU A 209 -6.07 -19.01 -3.54
CA LEU A 209 -6.07 -20.25 -4.29
C LEU A 209 -7.49 -20.74 -4.61
N GLU A 210 -8.42 -20.63 -3.65
CA GLU A 210 -9.83 -20.93 -3.86
C GLU A 210 -10.42 -20.07 -4.98
N ARG A 211 -10.20 -18.74 -4.93
CA ARG A 211 -10.71 -17.79 -5.93
C ARG A 211 -10.11 -17.99 -7.32
N ILE A 212 -8.82 -18.31 -7.39
CA ILE A 212 -8.15 -18.65 -8.66
C ILE A 212 -8.80 -19.90 -9.27
N GLY A 213 -9.15 -20.89 -8.47
CA GLY A 213 -9.96 -22.05 -8.84
C GLY A 213 -9.38 -22.96 -9.91
N THR A 214 -8.09 -22.79 -10.31
CA THR A 214 -7.48 -23.71 -11.27
C THR A 214 -7.28 -25.11 -10.66
N PRO A 215 -7.25 -26.19 -11.45
CA PRO A 215 -7.01 -27.54 -10.92
C PRO A 215 -5.75 -27.64 -10.06
N GLU A 216 -4.68 -26.91 -10.42
CA GLU A 216 -3.43 -26.84 -9.65
C GLU A 216 -3.62 -26.13 -8.32
N ALA A 217 -4.31 -24.98 -8.30
CA ALA A 217 -4.60 -24.23 -7.09
C ALA A 217 -5.44 -25.08 -6.12
N LEU A 218 -6.53 -25.68 -6.59
CA LEU A 218 -7.40 -26.53 -5.77
C LEU A 218 -6.67 -27.78 -5.25
N LYS A 219 -5.84 -28.42 -6.09
CA LYS A 219 -5.02 -29.56 -5.66
C LYS A 219 -4.03 -29.17 -4.56
N GLY A 220 -3.38 -27.99 -4.67
CA GLY A 220 -2.45 -27.49 -3.65
C GLY A 220 -3.15 -27.11 -2.34
N LEU A 221 -4.40 -26.60 -2.41
CA LEU A 221 -5.20 -26.23 -1.25
C LEU A 221 -5.70 -27.43 -0.44
N MET A 222 -5.92 -28.59 -1.06
CA MET A 222 -6.54 -29.76 -0.40
C MET A 222 -5.82 -30.26 0.88
N PRO A 223 -4.48 -30.35 0.94
CA PRO A 223 -3.79 -30.74 2.16
C PRO A 223 -4.06 -29.78 3.31
N PHE A 224 -3.98 -28.48 3.05
CA PHE A 224 -4.23 -27.43 4.03
C PHE A 224 -5.65 -27.52 4.62
N LEU A 225 -6.67 -27.69 3.80
CA LEU A 225 -8.06 -27.83 4.27
C LEU A 225 -8.29 -29.09 5.12
N ARG A 226 -7.52 -30.16 4.90
CA ARG A 226 -7.60 -31.38 5.74
C ARG A 226 -7.04 -31.15 7.13
N THR A 227 -5.97 -30.38 7.27
CA THR A 227 -5.32 -30.07 8.54
C THR A 227 -6.05 -28.97 9.32
N ALA A 228 -6.54 -27.92 8.65
CA ALA A 228 -7.23 -26.80 9.26
C ALA A 228 -8.54 -27.20 9.99
N ARG A 229 -9.18 -28.30 9.59
CA ARG A 229 -10.42 -28.80 10.24
C ARG A 229 -10.23 -29.36 11.65
N TRP A 230 -8.99 -29.60 12.11
CA TRP A 230 -8.72 -30.22 13.41
C TRP A 230 -8.31 -29.25 14.51
N CYS A 231 -8.35 -27.96 14.28
CA CYS A 231 -8.10 -26.98 15.34
C CYS A 231 -9.37 -26.84 16.21
N SER A 232 -9.40 -27.56 17.33
CA SER A 232 -10.54 -27.64 18.26
C SER A 232 -10.89 -26.33 18.98
N HIS A 233 -10.17 -25.25 18.71
CA HIS A 233 -10.31 -23.94 19.35
C HIS A 233 -10.74 -22.80 18.42
N THR A 234 -11.06 -23.08 17.17
CA THR A 234 -11.64 -22.09 16.28
C THR A 234 -13.16 -22.16 16.32
N ASP A 235 -13.79 -21.03 16.61
CA ASP A 235 -15.24 -20.86 16.52
C ASP A 235 -15.70 -21.36 15.14
N ASN A 236 -16.64 -22.29 15.11
CA ASN A 236 -17.17 -22.96 13.92
C ASN A 236 -17.74 -22.03 12.84
N ARG A 237 -17.75 -20.73 13.05
CA ARG A 237 -18.34 -19.75 12.14
C ARG A 237 -17.33 -19.06 11.22
N ARG A 238 -16.05 -19.07 11.57
CA ARG A 238 -14.95 -18.60 10.73
C ARG A 238 -13.67 -19.32 11.15
N PRO A 239 -13.02 -20.10 10.28
CA PRO A 239 -11.76 -20.80 10.62
C PRO A 239 -10.58 -19.84 10.86
N PHE A 240 -10.78 -18.53 10.71
CA PHE A 240 -9.75 -17.49 10.85
C PHE A 240 -10.32 -16.24 11.52
#